data_260b347b983f98339a8c8e665cd9081d
#
_entry.id   260b347b983f98339a8c8e665cd9081d
#
_cell.length_a   1.000
_cell.length_b   1.000
_cell.length_c   1.000
_cell.angle_alpha   90.00
_cell.angle_beta   90.00
_cell.angle_gamma   90.00
#
_symmetry.space_group_name_H-M   'P 1'
#
loop_
_entity.id
_entity.type
_entity.pdbx_description
1 polymer ?
#
loop_
_entity_poly.entity_id
_entity_poly.type
_entity_poly.pdbx_seq_one_letter_code
_entity_poly.pdbx_strand_id
1 'polypeptide(L)'
;MCVSCGCGGGHSHDHEHIDANKIIDVEKDILQQNNLLAERNRGYFDAKDILCLNLVSSPGSGKTSLLEKTLTDLKGSVPFAVIEGDQQTSNDADRIHATGTKVTQINTGKGCHLDAHMVYHAVQGMKPEQDAVLFIENVGNLVCPAMFDLGEKYRVVVISVTEGDDKPLKYPDMFYTSHLCIINKIDLLPYVPFDIEKAKENARRVNPGMEILEVSSLTGEGMEQWYNWLKVKQQQAVAV
;
A
#
# COMPACT_ATOMS: atom_id res chain seq x y z
N MET A 1 46.68 -50.11 -32.01
CA MET A 1 45.29 -50.09 -32.45
C MET A 1 44.45 -49.51 -31.30
N CYS A 2 44.14 -48.26 -31.33
CA CYS A 2 43.01 -47.70 -30.58
C CYS A 2 42.67 -46.37 -31.20
N VAL A 3 41.43 -46.29 -31.60
CA VAL A 3 40.83 -45.24 -32.35
C VAL A 3 40.47 -44.06 -31.47
N SER A 4 40.84 -42.87 -31.91
CA SER A 4 40.44 -41.57 -31.45
C SER A 4 38.90 -41.39 -31.50
N CYS A 5 38.28 -40.88 -30.45
CA CYS A 5 36.96 -40.24 -30.50
C CYS A 5 37.05 -38.85 -29.90
N GLY A 6 37.16 -37.88 -30.80
CA GLY A 6 36.95 -36.48 -30.43
C GLY A 6 35.46 -36.16 -30.33
N CYS A 7 35.03 -35.59 -29.26
CA CYS A 7 33.78 -34.86 -29.13
C CYS A 7 34.05 -33.58 -28.31
N GLY A 8 34.54 -32.56 -28.99
CA GLY A 8 34.56 -31.21 -28.52
C GLY A 8 33.26 -30.54 -28.93
N GLY A 9 32.27 -30.52 -28.06
CA GLY A 9 31.08 -29.69 -28.18
C GLY A 9 31.18 -28.60 -27.09
N GLY A 10 31.82 -27.49 -27.44
CA GLY A 10 31.79 -26.27 -26.61
C GLY A 10 30.39 -25.65 -26.73
N HIS A 11 29.55 -25.84 -25.73
CA HIS A 11 28.39 -24.95 -25.53
C HIS A 11 28.90 -23.64 -24.96
N SER A 12 29.07 -22.66 -25.84
CA SER A 12 29.17 -21.27 -25.44
C SER A 12 27.79 -20.87 -24.89
N HIS A 13 27.64 -20.80 -23.59
CA HIS A 13 26.56 -20.03 -23.01
C HIS A 13 26.88 -18.56 -23.26
N ASP A 14 26.28 -17.99 -24.32
CA ASP A 14 26.16 -16.55 -24.47
C ASP A 14 25.29 -16.05 -23.29
N HIS A 15 25.95 -15.66 -22.22
CA HIS A 15 25.32 -14.77 -21.23
C HIS A 15 25.15 -13.43 -21.93
N GLU A 16 23.97 -13.14 -22.44
CA GLU A 16 23.61 -11.77 -22.80
C GLU A 16 23.85 -10.91 -21.55
N HIS A 17 24.93 -10.14 -21.57
CA HIS A 17 25.16 -9.08 -20.60
C HIS A 17 24.09 -8.01 -20.87
N ILE A 18 22.97 -8.08 -20.13
CA ILE A 18 21.98 -7.03 -20.14
C ILE A 18 22.69 -5.76 -19.67
N ASP A 19 22.74 -4.76 -20.54
CA ASP A 19 23.40 -3.48 -20.24
C ASP A 19 22.63 -2.81 -19.06
N ALA A 20 23.33 -2.60 -17.96
CA ALA A 20 22.77 -1.98 -16.76
C ALA A 20 22.11 -0.61 -17.06
N ASN A 21 22.65 0.13 -18.02
CA ASN A 21 22.07 1.40 -18.44
C ASN A 21 20.70 1.22 -19.12
N LYS A 22 20.53 0.17 -19.93
CA LYS A 22 19.22 -0.15 -20.52
C LYS A 22 18.16 -0.51 -19.48
N ILE A 23 18.54 -1.21 -18.40
CA ILE A 23 17.61 -1.54 -17.31
C ILE A 23 17.16 -0.25 -16.62
N ILE A 24 18.09 0.64 -16.29
CA ILE A 24 17.80 1.92 -15.64
C ILE A 24 16.88 2.79 -16.52
N ASP A 25 17.08 2.81 -17.82
CA ASP A 25 16.25 3.60 -18.73
C ASP A 25 14.83 3.03 -18.82
N VAL A 26 14.68 1.71 -18.89
CA VAL A 26 13.37 1.05 -18.90
C VAL A 26 12.61 1.28 -17.58
N GLU A 27 13.29 1.19 -16.43
CA GLU A 27 12.68 1.48 -15.13
C GLU A 27 12.19 2.94 -15.03
N LYS A 28 12.98 3.90 -15.52
CA LYS A 28 12.58 5.31 -15.58
C LYS A 28 11.35 5.53 -16.47
N ASP A 29 11.32 4.90 -17.64
CA ASP A 29 10.19 5.01 -18.56
C ASP A 29 8.91 4.45 -17.94
N ILE A 30 8.99 3.30 -17.26
CA ILE A 30 7.85 2.69 -16.55
C ILE A 30 7.32 3.63 -15.46
N LEU A 31 8.20 4.17 -14.62
CA LEU A 31 7.82 5.07 -13.54
C LEU A 31 7.25 6.39 -14.10
N GLN A 32 7.81 6.92 -15.19
CA GLN A 32 7.29 8.13 -15.83
C GLN A 32 5.88 7.92 -16.38
N GLN A 33 5.62 6.78 -17.04
CA GLN A 33 4.28 6.45 -17.52
C GLN A 33 3.30 6.25 -16.37
N ASN A 34 3.72 5.58 -15.29
CA ASN A 34 2.92 5.44 -14.09
C ASN A 34 2.54 6.80 -13.50
N ASN A 35 3.50 7.72 -13.38
CA ASN A 35 3.26 9.06 -12.82
C ASN A 35 2.24 9.86 -13.63
N LEU A 36 2.27 9.78 -14.96
CA LEU A 36 1.27 10.43 -15.83
C LEU A 36 -0.15 9.90 -15.55
N LEU A 37 -0.27 8.58 -15.34
CA LEU A 37 -1.55 7.97 -14.99
C LEU A 37 -1.97 8.28 -13.54
N ALA A 38 -1.02 8.37 -12.62
CA ALA A 38 -1.28 8.80 -11.25
C ALA A 38 -1.84 10.22 -11.20
N GLU A 39 -1.27 11.16 -11.98
CA GLU A 39 -1.81 12.53 -12.09
C GLU A 39 -3.23 12.54 -12.67
N ARG A 40 -3.53 11.66 -13.63
CA ARG A 40 -4.89 11.52 -14.15
C ARG A 40 -5.86 11.01 -13.09
N ASN A 41 -5.45 10.01 -12.30
CA ASN A 41 -6.25 9.50 -11.18
C ASN A 41 -6.49 10.60 -10.16
N ARG A 42 -5.47 11.35 -9.78
CA ARG A 42 -5.53 12.48 -8.85
C ARG A 42 -6.52 13.53 -9.32
N GLY A 43 -6.43 13.96 -10.59
CA GLY A 43 -7.39 14.91 -11.17
C GLY A 43 -8.84 14.41 -11.16
N TYR A 44 -9.06 13.10 -11.33
CA TYR A 44 -10.40 12.51 -11.20
C TYR A 44 -10.89 12.53 -9.75
N PHE A 45 -10.01 12.21 -8.79
CA PHE A 45 -10.36 12.25 -7.36
C PHE A 45 -10.65 13.67 -6.90
N ASP A 46 -9.80 14.63 -7.26
CA ASP A 46 -9.99 16.05 -6.92
C ASP A 46 -11.29 16.61 -7.54
N ALA A 47 -11.60 16.29 -8.80
CA ALA A 47 -12.84 16.74 -9.47
C ALA A 47 -14.13 16.17 -8.85
N LYS A 48 -14.03 15.14 -8.01
CA LYS A 48 -15.15 14.50 -7.31
C LYS A 48 -15.07 14.64 -5.79
N ASP A 49 -14.16 15.44 -5.28
CA ASP A 49 -13.92 15.62 -3.84
C ASP A 49 -13.66 14.26 -3.12
N ILE A 50 -13.05 13.30 -3.83
CA ILE A 50 -12.74 11.98 -3.28
C ILE A 50 -11.44 12.04 -2.50
N LEU A 51 -11.51 11.71 -1.21
CA LEU A 51 -10.32 11.46 -0.41
C LEU A 51 -9.78 10.06 -0.72
N CYS A 52 -8.70 9.98 -1.51
CA CYS A 52 -8.05 8.72 -1.83
C CYS A 52 -6.86 8.43 -0.89
N LEU A 53 -6.87 7.26 -0.25
CA LEU A 53 -5.80 6.77 0.63
C LEU A 53 -5.22 5.45 0.12
N ASN A 54 -3.89 5.36 0.06
CA ASN A 54 -3.17 4.13 -0.25
C ASN A 54 -2.64 3.49 1.04
N LEU A 55 -3.19 2.33 1.42
CA LEU A 55 -2.76 1.56 2.58
C LEU A 55 -1.68 0.56 2.16
N VAL A 56 -0.49 0.74 2.69
CA VAL A 56 0.69 -0.10 2.41
C VAL A 56 1.20 -0.75 3.69
N SER A 57 1.73 -1.96 3.60
CA SER A 57 2.24 -2.67 4.79
C SER A 57 3.10 -3.89 4.44
N SER A 58 3.76 -4.47 5.44
CA SER A 58 4.17 -5.88 5.38
C SER A 58 2.95 -6.82 5.37
N PRO A 59 3.07 -8.05 4.86
CA PRO A 59 2.06 -9.07 5.04
C PRO A 59 1.74 -9.30 6.52
N GLY A 60 0.47 -9.46 6.86
CA GLY A 60 0.06 -9.77 8.22
C GLY A 60 0.07 -8.60 9.22
N SER A 61 0.34 -7.34 8.82
CA SER A 61 0.27 -6.16 9.70
C SER A 61 -1.15 -5.80 10.13
N GLY A 62 -2.16 -6.34 9.44
CA GLY A 62 -3.58 -6.13 9.78
C GLY A 62 -4.25 -4.99 9.01
N LYS A 63 -3.79 -4.67 7.77
CA LYS A 63 -4.46 -3.68 6.88
C LYS A 63 -5.94 -3.98 6.71
N THR A 64 -6.28 -5.19 6.26
CA THR A 64 -7.67 -5.62 6.04
C THR A 64 -8.49 -5.53 7.31
N SER A 65 -7.95 -5.93 8.47
CA SER A 65 -8.67 -5.83 9.75
C SER A 65 -8.89 -4.38 10.19
N LEU A 66 -7.91 -3.50 9.98
CA LEU A 66 -8.05 -2.06 10.21
C LEU A 66 -9.14 -1.47 9.31
N LEU A 67 -9.13 -1.85 8.04
CA LEU A 67 -10.09 -1.37 7.05
C LEU A 67 -11.51 -1.87 7.35
N GLU A 68 -11.68 -3.17 7.59
CA GLU A 68 -12.96 -3.78 7.96
C GLU A 68 -13.59 -3.11 9.19
N LYS A 69 -12.78 -2.88 10.24
CA LYS A 69 -13.24 -2.18 11.44
C LYS A 69 -13.61 -0.73 11.14
N THR A 70 -12.81 -0.02 10.37
CA THR A 70 -13.09 1.36 9.95
C THR A 70 -14.43 1.46 9.21
N LEU A 71 -14.64 0.60 8.21
CA LEU A 71 -15.85 0.59 7.40
C LEU A 71 -17.10 0.21 8.20
N THR A 72 -16.94 -0.67 9.20
CA THR A 72 -18.01 -1.10 10.08
C THR A 72 -18.41 0.01 11.06
N ASP A 73 -17.42 0.61 11.72
CA ASP A 73 -17.66 1.60 12.79
C ASP A 73 -18.13 2.96 12.21
N LEU A 74 -17.66 3.33 11.01
CA LEU A 74 -18.04 4.57 10.34
C LEU A 74 -19.17 4.40 9.30
N LYS A 75 -19.85 3.26 9.30
CA LYS A 75 -20.92 2.98 8.35
C LYS A 75 -22.00 4.06 8.36
N GLY A 76 -22.28 4.62 7.19
CA GLY A 76 -23.30 5.67 7.00
C GLY A 76 -22.83 7.09 7.33
N SER A 77 -21.56 7.30 7.75
CA SER A 77 -21.01 8.63 7.99
C SER A 77 -20.64 9.35 6.69
N VAL A 78 -19.99 8.63 5.78
CA VAL A 78 -19.59 9.07 4.43
C VAL A 78 -19.69 7.88 3.48
N PRO A 79 -19.78 8.11 2.15
CA PRO A 79 -19.64 7.03 1.18
C PRO A 79 -18.22 6.45 1.22
N PHE A 80 -18.11 5.13 1.33
CA PHE A 80 -16.84 4.43 1.25
C PHE A 80 -16.75 3.59 -0.01
N ALA A 81 -15.55 3.48 -0.56
CA ALA A 81 -15.22 2.54 -1.63
C ALA A 81 -13.82 1.95 -1.39
N VAL A 82 -13.59 0.73 -1.84
CA VAL A 82 -12.32 0.02 -1.64
C VAL A 82 -11.84 -0.59 -2.95
N ILE A 83 -10.58 -0.35 -3.27
CA ILE A 83 -9.83 -1.14 -4.26
C ILE A 83 -8.89 -2.04 -3.46
N GLU A 84 -9.02 -3.34 -3.64
CA GLU A 84 -8.22 -4.34 -2.94
C GLU A 84 -7.27 -5.00 -3.94
N GLY A 85 -5.95 -4.92 -3.67
CA GLY A 85 -4.90 -5.55 -4.46
C GLY A 85 -4.36 -6.80 -3.79
N ASP A 86 -4.65 -7.97 -4.35
CA ASP A 86 -4.07 -9.23 -3.88
C ASP A 86 -3.49 -10.06 -5.02
N GLN A 87 -2.60 -10.98 -4.65
CA GLN A 87 -1.91 -11.84 -5.63
C GLN A 87 -2.77 -13.02 -6.08
N GLN A 88 -3.57 -13.63 -5.19
CA GLN A 88 -4.23 -14.91 -5.49
C GLN A 88 -5.59 -15.17 -4.87
N THR A 89 -5.97 -14.49 -3.78
CA THR A 89 -7.17 -14.83 -3.01
C THR A 89 -8.22 -13.74 -3.04
N SER A 90 -9.50 -14.09 -2.84
CA SER A 90 -10.59 -13.13 -2.69
C SER A 90 -10.98 -12.89 -1.22
N ASN A 91 -10.27 -13.53 -0.28
CA ASN A 91 -10.68 -13.53 1.12
C ASN A 91 -10.79 -12.12 1.73
N ASP A 92 -9.85 -11.23 1.42
CA ASP A 92 -9.85 -9.87 1.95
C ASP A 92 -10.94 -9.03 1.27
N ALA A 93 -11.15 -9.17 -0.04
CA ALA A 93 -12.27 -8.55 -0.74
C ALA A 93 -13.63 -9.03 -0.22
N ASP A 94 -13.78 -10.32 0.09
CA ASP A 94 -15.02 -10.88 0.65
C ASP A 94 -15.30 -10.32 2.05
N ARG A 95 -14.29 -10.14 2.89
CA ARG A 95 -14.41 -9.49 4.22
C ARG A 95 -14.87 -8.04 4.08
N ILE A 96 -14.29 -7.28 3.17
CA ILE A 96 -14.70 -5.90 2.91
C ILE A 96 -16.13 -5.86 2.36
N HIS A 97 -16.48 -6.73 1.42
CA HIS A 97 -17.82 -6.82 0.86
C HIS A 97 -18.88 -7.12 1.94
N ALA A 98 -18.55 -7.93 2.94
CA ALA A 98 -19.44 -8.25 4.05
C ALA A 98 -19.82 -7.03 4.92
N THR A 99 -19.03 -5.94 4.92
CA THR A 99 -19.38 -4.67 5.57
C THR A 99 -20.51 -3.91 4.85
N GLY A 100 -20.78 -4.30 3.60
CA GLY A 100 -21.70 -3.60 2.68
C GLY A 100 -21.05 -2.49 1.88
N THR A 101 -19.71 -2.36 1.96
CA THR A 101 -18.94 -1.36 1.21
C THR A 101 -18.69 -1.84 -0.22
N LYS A 102 -18.71 -0.91 -1.17
CA LYS A 102 -18.38 -1.17 -2.57
C LYS A 102 -16.90 -1.52 -2.69
N VAL A 103 -16.59 -2.71 -3.16
CA VAL A 103 -15.22 -3.19 -3.33
C VAL A 103 -14.97 -3.64 -4.76
N THR A 104 -13.77 -3.35 -5.27
CA THR A 104 -13.26 -3.91 -6.53
C THR A 104 -11.91 -4.56 -6.24
N GLN A 105 -11.82 -5.85 -6.47
CA GLN A 105 -10.57 -6.59 -6.35
C GLN A 105 -9.77 -6.51 -7.64
N ILE A 106 -8.47 -6.29 -7.49
CA ILE A 106 -7.47 -6.38 -8.56
C ILE A 106 -6.55 -7.57 -8.25
N ASN A 107 -6.62 -8.58 -9.10
CA ASN A 107 -5.67 -9.69 -9.01
C ASN A 107 -4.37 -9.31 -9.73
N THR A 108 -3.31 -9.10 -8.96
CA THR A 108 -1.99 -8.73 -9.50
C THR A 108 -1.19 -9.92 -10.03
N GLY A 109 -1.68 -11.14 -9.83
CA GLY A 109 -1.00 -12.37 -10.26
C GLY A 109 0.38 -12.51 -9.59
N LYS A 110 1.44 -12.34 -10.37
CA LYS A 110 2.83 -12.35 -9.87
C LYS A 110 3.33 -10.96 -9.46
N GLY A 111 2.53 -9.92 -9.65
CA GLY A 111 2.88 -8.55 -9.26
C GLY A 111 2.88 -8.38 -7.75
N CYS A 112 3.83 -7.63 -7.23
CA CYS A 112 3.99 -7.37 -5.81
C CYS A 112 3.51 -5.97 -5.39
N HIS A 113 2.78 -5.26 -6.26
CA HIS A 113 2.21 -3.93 -6.04
C HIS A 113 1.10 -3.65 -7.03
N LEU A 114 0.30 -2.63 -6.72
CA LEU A 114 -0.61 -1.99 -7.67
C LEU A 114 0.12 -0.84 -8.39
N ASP A 115 -0.28 -0.57 -9.63
CA ASP A 115 0.14 0.60 -10.40
C ASP A 115 -1.05 1.54 -10.69
N ALA A 116 -0.76 2.75 -11.19
CA ALA A 116 -1.78 3.75 -11.47
C ALA A 116 -2.74 3.34 -12.60
N HIS A 117 -2.31 2.49 -13.53
CA HIS A 117 -3.14 1.97 -14.61
C HIS A 117 -4.20 0.99 -14.08
N MET A 118 -3.80 0.11 -13.18
CA MET A 118 -4.72 -0.83 -12.50
C MET A 118 -5.78 -0.07 -11.71
N VAL A 119 -5.36 0.95 -10.93
CA VAL A 119 -6.27 1.82 -10.16
C VAL A 119 -7.20 2.58 -11.09
N TYR A 120 -6.70 3.13 -12.20
CA TYR A 120 -7.54 3.80 -13.20
C TYR A 120 -8.69 2.91 -13.67
N HIS A 121 -8.41 1.67 -14.07
CA HIS A 121 -9.45 0.77 -14.56
C HIS A 121 -10.44 0.37 -13.47
N ALA A 122 -9.97 0.12 -12.24
CA ALA A 122 -10.85 -0.17 -11.12
C ALA A 122 -11.80 0.99 -10.83
N VAL A 123 -11.31 2.23 -10.83
CA VAL A 123 -12.11 3.44 -10.62
C VAL A 123 -13.14 3.63 -11.73
N GLN A 124 -12.78 3.39 -13.00
CA GLN A 124 -13.72 3.49 -14.13
C GLN A 124 -14.87 2.46 -14.04
N GLY A 125 -14.57 1.27 -13.57
CA GLY A 125 -15.57 0.21 -13.34
C GLY A 125 -16.43 0.48 -12.11
N MET A 126 -15.80 0.87 -11.00
CA MET A 126 -16.43 1.11 -9.72
C MET A 126 -17.29 2.37 -9.71
N LYS A 127 -16.80 3.47 -10.28
CA LYS A 127 -17.42 4.81 -10.25
C LYS A 127 -17.76 5.22 -8.81
N PRO A 128 -16.76 5.54 -7.98
CA PRO A 128 -17.00 5.99 -6.62
C PRO A 128 -17.93 7.21 -6.59
N GLU A 129 -18.70 7.34 -5.52
CA GLU A 129 -19.59 8.49 -5.32
C GLU A 129 -18.77 9.78 -5.09
N GLN A 130 -19.40 10.93 -5.27
CA GLN A 130 -18.82 12.21 -4.88
C GLN A 130 -18.64 12.24 -3.36
N ASP A 131 -17.66 12.99 -2.87
CA ASP A 131 -17.30 13.13 -1.45
C ASP A 131 -16.93 11.80 -0.76
N ALA A 132 -16.67 10.73 -1.54
CA ALA A 132 -16.33 9.42 -0.98
C ALA A 132 -14.92 9.39 -0.39
N VAL A 133 -14.72 8.50 0.57
CA VAL A 133 -13.39 8.04 0.98
C VAL A 133 -13.08 6.76 0.21
N LEU A 134 -12.08 6.81 -0.66
CA LEU A 134 -11.59 5.67 -1.42
C LEU A 134 -10.32 5.12 -0.76
N PHE A 135 -10.39 3.90 -0.30
CA PHE A 135 -9.21 3.17 0.16
C PHE A 135 -8.66 2.31 -0.98
N ILE A 136 -7.35 2.38 -1.19
CA ILE A 136 -6.58 1.43 -1.99
C ILE A 136 -5.82 0.56 -1.00
N GLU A 137 -6.24 -0.68 -0.79
CA GLU A 137 -5.48 -1.66 -0.04
C GLU A 137 -4.44 -2.29 -0.96
N ASN A 138 -3.17 -1.92 -0.80
CA ASN A 138 -2.09 -2.42 -1.63
C ASN A 138 -1.64 -3.82 -1.20
N VAL A 139 -0.99 -4.54 -2.10
CA VAL A 139 -0.34 -5.82 -1.80
C VAL A 139 0.59 -5.67 -0.59
N GLY A 140 0.64 -6.70 0.26
CA GLY A 140 1.52 -6.72 1.44
C GLY A 140 3.00 -6.74 1.06
N ASN A 141 3.58 -5.55 0.86
CA ASN A 141 4.98 -5.33 0.49
C ASN A 141 5.40 -3.90 0.86
N LEU A 142 6.62 -3.74 1.41
CA LEU A 142 7.16 -2.43 1.79
C LEU A 142 8.24 -1.90 0.82
N VAL A 143 8.54 -2.61 -0.26
CA VAL A 143 9.57 -2.21 -1.24
C VAL A 143 8.92 -1.66 -2.50
N CYS A 144 8.31 -2.54 -3.31
CA CYS A 144 7.78 -2.15 -4.61
C CYS A 144 6.73 -1.03 -4.55
N PRO A 145 5.72 -1.06 -3.66
CA PRO A 145 4.70 -0.01 -3.61
C PRO A 145 5.24 1.39 -3.26
N ALA A 146 6.45 1.49 -2.68
CA ALA A 146 7.05 2.79 -2.37
C ALA A 146 7.38 3.61 -3.62
N MET A 147 7.67 2.94 -4.74
CA MET A 147 8.08 3.58 -6.01
C MET A 147 6.90 4.02 -6.88
N PHE A 148 5.69 3.49 -6.62
CA PHE A 148 4.52 3.72 -7.47
C PHE A 148 3.54 4.68 -6.80
N ASP A 149 3.37 5.85 -7.40
CA ASP A 149 2.28 6.77 -7.11
C ASP A 149 0.99 6.24 -7.80
N LEU A 150 -0.11 6.15 -7.08
CA LEU A 150 -1.40 5.68 -7.60
C LEU A 150 -2.37 6.83 -7.84
N GLY A 151 -1.98 8.07 -7.50
CA GLY A 151 -2.81 9.25 -7.47
C GLY A 151 -3.50 9.47 -6.12
N GLU A 152 -3.07 8.76 -5.09
CA GLU A 152 -3.59 8.92 -3.74
C GLU A 152 -3.26 10.29 -3.13
N LYS A 153 -4.16 10.84 -2.31
CA LYS A 153 -3.93 12.06 -1.53
C LYS A 153 -2.99 11.79 -0.36
N TYR A 154 -3.16 10.64 0.30
CA TYR A 154 -2.33 10.23 1.44
C TYR A 154 -1.93 8.77 1.31
N ARG A 155 -0.67 8.50 1.59
CA ARG A 155 -0.15 7.14 1.79
C ARG A 155 -0.04 6.86 3.28
N VAL A 156 -0.60 5.73 3.70
CA VAL A 156 -0.65 5.28 5.09
C VAL A 156 0.10 3.97 5.20
N VAL A 157 1.24 3.97 5.89
CA VAL A 157 1.98 2.74 6.17
C VAL A 157 1.47 2.12 7.47
N VAL A 158 1.10 0.84 7.39
CA VAL A 158 0.63 0.06 8.55
C VAL A 158 1.71 -0.95 8.93
N ILE A 159 2.21 -0.87 10.15
CA ILE A 159 3.09 -1.86 10.76
C ILE A 159 2.41 -2.47 11.98
N SER A 160 2.95 -3.57 12.48
CA SER A 160 2.41 -4.27 13.65
C SER A 160 3.50 -4.43 14.71
N VAL A 161 3.11 -4.38 15.98
CA VAL A 161 4.03 -4.67 17.10
C VAL A 161 4.58 -6.10 17.08
N THR A 162 4.06 -6.98 16.24
CA THR A 162 4.61 -8.33 16.01
C THR A 162 5.76 -8.35 15.01
N GLU A 163 6.14 -7.19 14.47
CA GLU A 163 7.25 -7.01 13.54
C GLU A 163 8.46 -6.40 14.30
N GLY A 164 9.51 -5.99 13.59
CA GLY A 164 10.65 -5.31 14.23
C GLY A 164 10.42 -3.80 14.38
N ASP A 165 10.86 -3.21 15.50
CA ASP A 165 10.84 -1.76 15.73
C ASP A 165 11.80 -0.98 14.81
N ASP A 166 12.67 -1.68 14.10
CA ASP A 166 13.61 -1.17 13.10
C ASP A 166 13.07 -1.15 11.67
N LYS A 167 11.80 -1.51 11.46
CA LYS A 167 11.14 -1.49 10.13
C LYS A 167 11.32 -0.15 9.39
N PRO A 168 11.19 1.02 10.05
CA PRO A 168 11.39 2.29 9.35
C PRO A 168 12.80 2.43 8.75
N LEU A 169 13.81 1.92 9.43
CA LEU A 169 15.21 1.96 8.96
C LEU A 169 15.50 0.92 7.88
N LYS A 170 14.77 -0.20 7.87
CA LYS A 170 14.92 -1.25 6.86
C LYS A 170 14.23 -0.91 5.54
N TYR A 171 13.15 -0.12 5.59
CA TYR A 171 12.34 0.26 4.44
C TYR A 171 12.17 1.78 4.34
N PRO A 172 13.28 2.53 4.27
CA PRO A 172 13.24 3.99 4.40
C PRO A 172 12.38 4.66 3.32
N ASP A 173 12.40 4.18 2.09
CA ASP A 173 11.64 4.76 0.98
C ASP A 173 10.13 4.72 1.25
N MET A 174 9.63 3.62 1.83
CA MET A 174 8.22 3.49 2.18
C MET A 174 7.82 4.50 3.26
N PHE A 175 8.63 4.66 4.30
CA PHE A 175 8.34 5.60 5.38
C PHE A 175 8.54 7.05 4.94
N TYR A 176 9.54 7.32 4.09
CA TYR A 176 9.77 8.66 3.55
C TYR A 176 8.60 9.16 2.69
N THR A 177 8.00 8.28 1.89
CA THR A 177 6.87 8.62 1.01
C THR A 177 5.51 8.54 1.69
N SER A 178 5.42 8.07 2.93
CA SER A 178 4.16 7.95 3.68
C SER A 178 3.88 9.19 4.53
N HIS A 179 2.60 9.54 4.65
CA HIS A 179 2.14 10.69 5.43
C HIS A 179 1.78 10.31 6.88
N LEU A 180 1.30 9.08 7.06
CA LEU A 180 0.87 8.53 8.33
C LEU A 180 1.46 7.14 8.52
N CYS A 181 1.96 6.83 9.70
CA CYS A 181 2.28 5.48 10.16
C CYS A 181 1.26 5.03 11.19
N ILE A 182 0.64 3.89 10.97
CA ILE A 182 -0.23 3.22 11.95
C ILE A 182 0.53 2.04 12.53
N ILE A 183 0.79 2.08 13.85
CA ILE A 183 1.32 0.95 14.62
C ILE A 183 0.13 0.17 15.16
N ASN A 184 -0.15 -0.96 14.53
CA ASN A 184 -1.31 -1.80 14.82
C ASN A 184 -0.99 -2.93 15.80
N LYS A 185 -2.03 -3.56 16.33
CA LYS A 185 -1.99 -4.68 17.28
C LYS A 185 -1.33 -4.33 18.61
N ILE A 186 -1.52 -3.09 19.10
CA ILE A 186 -0.92 -2.65 20.38
C ILE A 186 -1.40 -3.48 21.58
N ASP A 187 -2.53 -4.18 21.47
CA ASP A 187 -3.00 -5.16 22.43
C ASP A 187 -2.00 -6.30 22.66
N LEU A 188 -1.09 -6.54 21.74
CA LEU A 188 -0.03 -7.56 21.85
C LEU A 188 1.27 -7.06 22.50
N LEU A 189 1.42 -5.76 22.79
CA LEU A 189 2.62 -5.20 23.40
C LEU A 189 3.09 -5.94 24.66
N PRO A 190 2.21 -6.41 25.57
CA PRO A 190 2.65 -7.16 26.75
C PRO A 190 3.30 -8.51 26.43
N TYR A 191 3.18 -9.01 25.19
CA TYR A 191 3.58 -10.36 24.80
C TYR A 191 4.71 -10.39 23.77
N VAL A 192 5.17 -9.23 23.29
CA VAL A 192 6.18 -9.12 22.23
C VAL A 192 7.29 -8.15 22.62
N PRO A 193 8.55 -8.41 22.22
CA PRO A 193 9.68 -7.52 22.49
C PRO A 193 9.71 -6.34 21.51
N PHE A 194 8.65 -5.53 21.44
CA PHE A 194 8.56 -4.37 20.57
C PHE A 194 8.66 -3.09 21.39
N ASP A 195 9.63 -2.24 21.04
CA ASP A 195 9.79 -0.91 21.64
C ASP A 195 9.09 0.13 20.76
N ILE A 196 7.93 0.60 21.26
CA ILE A 196 7.08 1.52 20.51
C ILE A 196 7.71 2.91 20.36
N GLU A 197 8.41 3.40 21.40
CA GLU A 197 9.06 4.71 21.34
C GLU A 197 10.26 4.67 20.38
N LYS A 198 11.00 3.61 20.37
CA LYS A 198 12.09 3.39 19.41
C LYS A 198 11.58 3.29 17.98
N ALA A 199 10.45 2.61 17.74
CA ALA A 199 9.82 2.55 16.43
C ALA A 199 9.40 3.94 15.94
N LYS A 200 8.80 4.76 16.81
CA LYS A 200 8.44 6.15 16.52
C LYS A 200 9.67 7.02 16.22
N GLU A 201 10.73 6.89 17.03
CA GLU A 201 11.98 7.60 16.80
C GLU A 201 12.57 7.23 15.42
N ASN A 202 12.63 5.94 15.11
CA ASN A 202 13.13 5.46 13.83
C ASN A 202 12.29 5.98 12.65
N ALA A 203 10.95 6.02 12.78
CA ALA A 203 10.07 6.57 11.75
C ALA A 203 10.31 8.07 11.55
N ARG A 204 10.44 8.85 12.63
CA ARG A 204 10.71 10.30 12.56
C ARG A 204 12.12 10.62 12.04
N ARG A 205 13.09 9.74 12.23
CA ARG A 205 14.44 9.88 11.63
C ARG A 205 14.40 9.79 10.10
N VAL A 206 13.52 8.94 9.57
CA VAL A 206 13.32 8.79 8.12
C VAL A 206 12.44 9.90 7.57
N ASN A 207 11.35 10.20 8.26
CA ASN A 207 10.39 11.23 7.85
C ASN A 207 9.97 12.08 9.07
N PRO A 208 10.61 13.24 9.28
CA PRO A 208 10.31 14.11 10.42
C PRO A 208 8.88 14.65 10.47
N GLY A 209 8.20 14.70 9.32
CA GLY A 209 6.81 15.18 9.20
C GLY A 209 5.75 14.09 9.36
N MET A 210 6.15 12.83 9.58
CA MET A 210 5.23 11.71 9.67
C MET A 210 4.34 11.78 10.90
N GLU A 211 3.03 11.74 10.70
CA GLU A 211 2.07 11.49 11.77
C GLU A 211 2.12 10.01 12.19
N ILE A 212 1.95 9.70 13.47
CA ILE A 212 2.01 8.31 13.97
C ILE A 212 0.83 8.07 14.89
N LEU A 213 0.07 7.00 14.63
CA LEU A 213 -1.04 6.54 15.45
C LEU A 213 -0.79 5.12 15.95
N GLU A 214 -1.22 4.85 17.15
CA GLU A 214 -1.14 3.54 17.81
C GLU A 214 -2.55 2.98 17.94
N VAL A 215 -2.80 1.79 17.37
CA VAL A 215 -4.15 1.23 17.35
C VAL A 215 -4.15 -0.29 17.59
N SER A 216 -5.26 -0.78 18.07
CA SER A 216 -5.63 -2.19 17.95
C SER A 216 -6.92 -2.30 17.13
N SER A 217 -6.82 -2.77 15.91
CA SER A 217 -8.00 -3.06 15.10
C SER A 217 -8.87 -4.19 15.67
N LEU A 218 -8.33 -5.00 16.59
CA LEU A 218 -9.07 -6.06 17.28
C LEU A 218 -9.88 -5.52 18.45
N THR A 219 -9.27 -4.77 19.36
CA THR A 219 -9.93 -4.29 20.59
C THR A 219 -10.63 -2.95 20.40
N GLY A 220 -10.25 -2.17 19.39
CA GLY A 220 -10.73 -0.81 19.15
C GLY A 220 -9.91 0.26 19.84
N GLU A 221 -8.89 -0.10 20.62
CA GLU A 221 -8.00 0.86 21.27
C GLU A 221 -7.30 1.76 20.25
N GLY A 222 -7.30 3.08 20.47
CA GLY A 222 -6.67 4.06 19.58
C GLY A 222 -7.43 4.36 18.27
N MET A 223 -8.47 3.59 17.92
CA MET A 223 -9.21 3.74 16.66
C MET A 223 -9.90 5.10 16.52
N GLU A 224 -10.32 5.72 17.60
CA GLU A 224 -10.93 7.07 17.59
C GLU A 224 -9.97 8.13 17.02
N GLN A 225 -8.66 8.02 17.27
CA GLN A 225 -7.67 8.93 16.71
C GLN A 225 -7.57 8.77 15.18
N TRP A 226 -7.62 7.54 14.71
CA TRP A 226 -7.67 7.21 13.29
C TRP A 226 -8.94 7.76 12.62
N TYR A 227 -10.11 7.59 13.22
CA TYR A 227 -11.38 8.11 12.70
C TYR A 227 -11.40 9.64 12.65
N ASN A 228 -10.88 10.30 13.68
CA ASN A 228 -10.74 11.74 13.70
C ASN A 228 -9.78 12.26 12.62
N TRP A 229 -8.66 11.56 12.43
CA TRP A 229 -7.71 11.87 11.36
C TRP A 229 -8.38 11.77 9.99
N LEU A 230 -9.09 10.67 9.70
CA LEU A 230 -9.85 10.50 8.46
C LEU A 230 -10.85 11.62 8.23
N LYS A 231 -11.63 11.97 9.25
CA LYS A 231 -12.65 13.02 9.18
C LYS A 231 -12.03 14.39 8.87
N VAL A 232 -10.93 14.74 9.52
CA VAL A 232 -10.23 16.00 9.27
C VAL A 232 -9.69 16.05 7.85
N LYS A 233 -9.06 14.95 7.38
CA LYS A 233 -8.51 14.91 6.01
C LYS A 233 -9.60 14.93 4.93
N GLN A 234 -10.75 14.29 5.17
CA GLN A 234 -11.90 14.36 4.27
C GLN A 234 -12.46 15.78 4.16
N GLN A 235 -12.63 16.47 5.28
CA GLN A 235 -13.10 17.86 5.27
C GLN A 235 -12.14 18.78 4.51
N GLN A 236 -10.83 18.53 4.59
CA GLN A 236 -9.82 19.27 3.84
C GLN A 236 -9.85 18.97 2.33
N ALA A 237 -10.27 17.75 1.93
CA ALA A 237 -10.39 17.39 0.52
C ALA A 237 -11.58 18.09 -0.17
N VAL A 238 -12.66 18.31 0.57
CA VAL A 238 -13.89 18.98 0.08
C VAL A 238 -13.78 20.52 0.07
N ALA A 239 -12.83 21.09 0.82
CA ALA A 239 -12.70 22.55 1.00
C ALA A 239 -11.80 23.25 -0.04
N VAL A 240 -11.25 22.52 -1.03
CA VAL A 240 -10.36 23.03 -2.09
C VAL A 240 -11.11 23.12 -3.41
#